data_6158d2b2f42ba3952e7a7bcd61208c07
#
_entry.id   6158d2b2f42ba3952e7a7bcd61208c07
#
_cell.length_a   1.000
_cell.length_b   1.000
_cell.length_c   1.000
_cell.angle_alpha   90.00
_cell.angle_beta   90.00
_cell.angle_gamma   90.00
#
_symmetry.space_group_name_H-M   'P 1'
#
loop_
_entity.id
_entity.type
_entity.pdbx_description
1 polymer ?
#
loop_
_entity_poly.entity_id
_entity_poly.type
_entity_poly.pdbx_seq_one_letter_code
_entity_poly.pdbx_strand_id
1 'polypeptide(L)'
;FARNMMQVSFGGTGVWLSDGATNIMPVAPHRGDDLTPEQIAENRSTVHRAWKLHYDHCRHSLANAFYQGWDLHPGQLPTRYAAVFTFFLEGLDAASERLKNFVEKAAQATLVGDIFDDAATGQGLLNYFLRAINCGAVTEKEALDRTSITLDELRSGSFVKILKNRR
;
A
#
# COMPACT_ATOMS: atom_id res chain seq x y z
N PHE A 1 -17.58 -12.19 0.48
CA PHE A 1 -17.88 -12.86 -0.79
C PHE A 1 -17.57 -11.95 -2.00
N ALA A 2 -18.25 -10.81 -2.17
CA ALA A 2 -18.12 -9.96 -3.35
C ALA A 2 -16.68 -9.54 -3.67
N ARG A 3 -15.90 -9.11 -2.66
CA ARG A 3 -14.48 -8.73 -2.83
C ARG A 3 -13.64 -9.87 -3.37
N ASN A 4 -13.79 -11.08 -2.80
CA ASN A 4 -13.03 -12.25 -3.26
C ASN A 4 -13.41 -12.64 -4.69
N MET A 5 -14.71 -12.54 -5.04
CA MET A 5 -15.16 -12.80 -6.41
C MET A 5 -14.59 -11.79 -7.41
N MET A 6 -14.51 -10.50 -7.05
CA MET A 6 -13.84 -9.52 -7.90
C MET A 6 -12.35 -9.86 -8.09
N GLN A 7 -11.63 -10.23 -7.03
CA GLN A 7 -10.22 -10.60 -7.12
C GLN A 7 -10.00 -11.82 -8.02
N VAL A 8 -10.83 -12.86 -7.87
CA VAL A 8 -10.74 -14.07 -8.70
C VAL A 8 -11.08 -13.78 -10.17
N SER A 9 -12.12 -12.96 -10.41
CA SER A 9 -12.61 -12.67 -11.77
C SER A 9 -11.69 -11.75 -12.56
N PHE A 10 -11.02 -10.82 -11.89
CA PHE A 10 -10.20 -9.79 -12.54
C PHE A 10 -8.70 -9.91 -12.26
N GLY A 11 -8.29 -10.89 -11.45
CA GLY A 11 -6.87 -11.16 -11.22
C GLY A 11 -6.13 -11.44 -12.53
N GLY A 12 -5.01 -10.76 -12.75
CA GLY A 12 -4.20 -10.90 -13.95
C GLY A 12 -4.73 -10.18 -15.21
N THR A 13 -5.89 -9.50 -15.14
CA THR A 13 -6.47 -8.79 -16.29
C THR A 13 -5.95 -7.36 -16.48
N GLY A 14 -5.17 -6.83 -15.53
CA GLY A 14 -4.76 -5.42 -15.51
C GLY A 14 -5.85 -4.43 -15.04
N VAL A 15 -7.04 -4.91 -14.73
CA VAL A 15 -8.12 -4.09 -14.16
C VAL A 15 -7.83 -3.79 -12.69
N TRP A 16 -7.89 -2.51 -12.34
CA TRP A 16 -7.72 -2.06 -10.96
C TRP A 16 -9.02 -2.20 -10.20
N LEU A 17 -8.94 -2.77 -9.00
CA LEU A 17 -10.09 -3.01 -8.14
C LEU A 17 -10.11 -2.03 -6.97
N SER A 18 -11.33 -1.60 -6.62
CA SER A 18 -11.64 -0.89 -5.38
C SER A 18 -12.73 -1.65 -4.64
N ASP A 19 -12.59 -1.79 -3.33
CA ASP A 19 -13.61 -2.41 -2.48
C ASP A 19 -14.62 -1.41 -1.89
N GLY A 20 -14.59 -0.18 -2.38
CA GLY A 20 -15.52 0.89 -2.05
C GLY A 20 -14.96 1.89 -1.05
N ALA A 21 -15.78 2.90 -0.72
CA ALA A 21 -15.45 3.97 0.21
C ALA A 21 -16.10 3.73 1.59
N THR A 22 -15.52 4.34 2.64
CA THR A 22 -16.16 4.39 3.96
C THR A 22 -17.25 5.47 3.96
N ASN A 23 -18.50 5.07 4.17
CA ASN A 23 -19.67 5.95 4.12
C ASN A 23 -19.99 6.68 5.44
N ILE A 24 -19.15 6.54 6.47
CA ILE A 24 -19.27 7.27 7.74
C ILE A 24 -18.29 8.46 7.71
N MET A 25 -18.86 9.67 7.70
CA MET A 25 -18.08 10.91 7.65
C MET A 25 -17.63 11.34 9.03
N PRO A 26 -16.39 11.86 9.20
CA PRO A 26 -15.92 12.43 10.47
C PRO A 26 -16.47 13.85 10.65
N VAL A 27 -17.79 13.95 10.81
CA VAL A 27 -18.51 15.21 10.96
C VAL A 27 -19.13 15.26 12.35
N ALA A 28 -18.86 16.36 13.05
CA ALA A 28 -19.43 16.62 14.37
C ALA A 28 -20.95 16.83 14.28
N PRO A 29 -21.75 16.15 15.11
CA PRO A 29 -23.21 16.31 15.11
C PRO A 29 -23.68 17.66 15.64
N HIS A 30 -22.96 18.25 16.58
CA HIS A 30 -23.31 19.55 17.18
C HIS A 30 -22.45 20.67 16.62
N ARG A 31 -23.09 21.81 16.28
CA ARG A 31 -22.44 23.01 15.72
C ARG A 31 -22.86 24.25 16.53
N GLY A 32 -22.03 25.26 16.55
CA GLY A 32 -22.23 26.53 17.26
C GLY A 32 -21.09 26.83 18.21
N ASP A 33 -21.12 28.07 18.77
CA ASP A 33 -20.06 28.57 19.64
C ASP A 33 -20.28 28.20 21.12
N ASP A 34 -21.56 27.97 21.51
CA ASP A 34 -21.97 27.70 22.90
C ASP A 34 -22.33 26.22 23.12
N LEU A 35 -21.39 25.31 22.79
CA LEU A 35 -21.62 23.87 23.00
C LEU A 35 -21.41 23.49 24.47
N THR A 36 -22.29 22.62 24.98
CA THR A 36 -22.11 22.05 26.33
C THR A 36 -20.93 21.08 26.34
N PRO A 37 -20.33 20.80 27.53
CA PRO A 37 -19.28 19.80 27.67
C PRO A 37 -19.67 18.42 27.10
N GLU A 38 -20.93 18.02 27.29
CA GLU A 38 -21.48 16.75 26.77
C GLU A 38 -21.50 16.74 25.25
N GLN A 39 -21.94 17.83 24.62
CA GLN A 39 -21.96 18.01 23.16
C GLN A 39 -20.55 17.99 22.56
N ILE A 40 -19.58 18.63 23.24
CA ILE A 40 -18.17 18.59 22.84
C ILE A 40 -17.63 17.16 22.92
N ALA A 41 -17.95 16.43 23.99
CA ALA A 41 -17.53 15.04 24.15
C ALA A 41 -18.16 14.12 23.08
N GLU A 42 -19.44 14.31 22.76
CA GLU A 42 -20.14 13.57 21.71
C GLU A 42 -19.54 13.85 20.32
N ASN A 43 -19.27 15.12 20.01
CA ASN A 43 -18.60 15.54 18.78
C ASN A 43 -17.26 14.81 18.60
N ARG A 44 -16.42 14.83 19.64
CA ARG A 44 -15.12 14.16 19.65
C ARG A 44 -15.27 12.65 19.44
N SER A 45 -16.14 12.02 20.21
CA SER A 45 -16.40 10.58 20.12
C SER A 45 -16.87 10.17 18.72
N THR A 46 -17.79 10.93 18.13
CA THR A 46 -18.34 10.66 16.80
C THR A 46 -17.26 10.78 15.71
N VAL A 47 -16.47 11.85 15.73
CA VAL A 47 -15.39 12.05 14.76
C VAL A 47 -14.31 10.98 14.89
N HIS A 48 -13.87 10.68 16.13
CA HIS A 48 -12.85 9.65 16.34
C HIS A 48 -13.32 8.25 15.92
N ARG A 49 -14.59 7.90 16.17
CA ARG A 49 -15.16 6.63 15.71
C ARG A 49 -15.18 6.53 14.19
N ALA A 50 -15.56 7.61 13.50
CA ALA A 50 -15.54 7.67 12.03
C ALA A 50 -14.11 7.54 11.48
N TRP A 51 -13.13 8.22 12.08
CA TRP A 51 -11.72 8.11 11.71
C TRP A 51 -11.17 6.71 11.94
N LYS A 52 -11.49 6.11 13.10
CA LYS A 52 -11.05 4.72 13.37
C LYS A 52 -11.61 3.74 12.35
N LEU A 53 -12.91 3.81 12.06
CA LEU A 53 -13.54 2.96 11.07
C LEU A 53 -12.90 3.13 9.68
N HIS A 54 -12.66 4.37 9.26
CA HIS A 54 -12.03 4.66 7.99
C HIS A 54 -10.58 4.14 7.94
N TYR A 55 -9.80 4.35 9.00
CA TYR A 55 -8.45 3.79 9.13
C TYR A 55 -8.45 2.27 8.99
N ASP A 56 -9.33 1.58 9.73
CA ASP A 56 -9.44 0.13 9.71
C ASP A 56 -9.83 -0.40 8.32
N HIS A 57 -10.75 0.29 7.63
CA HIS A 57 -11.13 -0.06 6.26
C HIS A 57 -9.95 0.12 5.28
N CYS A 58 -9.22 1.23 5.35
CA CYS A 58 -8.04 1.45 4.51
C CYS A 58 -6.98 0.37 4.74
N ARG A 59 -6.68 0.03 5.99
CA ARG A 59 -5.73 -1.03 6.34
C ARG A 59 -6.18 -2.40 5.81
N HIS A 60 -7.46 -2.70 5.96
CA HIS A 60 -8.04 -3.93 5.44
C HIS A 60 -7.94 -4.01 3.90
N SER A 61 -8.25 -2.92 3.20
CA SER A 61 -8.14 -2.84 1.75
C SER A 61 -6.72 -3.09 1.27
N LEU A 62 -5.74 -2.41 1.86
CA LEU A 62 -4.31 -2.57 1.53
C LEU A 62 -3.82 -4.01 1.78
N ALA A 63 -4.19 -4.60 2.93
CA ALA A 63 -3.82 -5.98 3.27
C ALA A 63 -4.39 -7.02 2.29
N ASN A 64 -5.48 -6.68 1.60
CA ASN A 64 -6.12 -7.51 0.58
C ASN A 64 -5.80 -7.06 -0.86
N ALA A 65 -4.75 -6.26 -1.06
CA ALA A 65 -4.29 -5.76 -2.36
C ALA A 65 -5.31 -4.88 -3.12
N PHE A 66 -6.22 -4.23 -2.42
CA PHE A 66 -7.05 -3.15 -2.97
C PHE A 66 -6.32 -1.82 -2.77
N TYR A 67 -5.51 -1.44 -3.74
CA TYR A 67 -4.71 -0.20 -3.66
C TYR A 67 -5.44 1.04 -4.15
N GLN A 68 -6.50 0.88 -4.92
CA GLN A 68 -7.36 1.98 -5.32
C GLN A 68 -8.38 2.24 -4.22
N GLY A 69 -8.26 3.40 -3.58
CA GLY A 69 -9.21 3.87 -2.59
C GLY A 69 -9.75 5.26 -2.97
N TRP A 70 -10.87 5.63 -2.37
CA TRP A 70 -11.46 6.95 -2.53
C TRP A 70 -12.15 7.38 -1.24
N ASP A 71 -12.19 8.68 -1.03
CA ASP A 71 -12.73 9.29 0.17
C ASP A 71 -13.95 10.15 -0.20
N LEU A 72 -14.96 10.12 0.65
CA LEU A 72 -16.22 10.85 0.43
C LEU A 72 -16.22 12.22 1.12
N HIS A 73 -15.25 12.49 1.99
CA HIS A 73 -15.15 13.71 2.76
C HIS A 73 -13.69 14.10 3.02
N PRO A 74 -13.32 15.40 2.91
CA PRO A 74 -11.93 15.83 3.17
C PRO A 74 -11.40 15.44 4.54
N GLY A 75 -12.25 15.36 5.56
CA GLY A 75 -11.88 14.91 6.90
C GLY A 75 -11.43 13.45 6.99
N GLN A 76 -11.58 12.64 5.93
CA GLN A 76 -11.06 11.28 5.84
C GLN A 76 -9.59 11.25 5.39
N LEU A 77 -9.09 12.29 4.72
CA LEU A 77 -7.72 12.33 4.22
C LEU A 77 -6.64 12.10 5.28
N PRO A 78 -6.70 12.71 6.48
CA PRO A 78 -5.68 12.44 7.51
C PRO A 78 -5.58 10.96 7.88
N THR A 79 -6.71 10.27 8.01
CA THR A 79 -6.72 8.84 8.34
C THR A 79 -6.37 7.95 7.15
N ARG A 80 -6.66 8.39 5.92
CA ARG A 80 -6.17 7.74 4.70
C ARG A 80 -4.63 7.73 4.67
N TYR A 81 -4.01 8.89 4.81
CA TYR A 81 -2.55 9.00 4.84
C TYR A 81 -1.94 8.21 6.00
N ALA A 82 -2.53 8.31 7.21
CA ALA A 82 -2.07 7.53 8.35
C ALA A 82 -2.10 6.03 8.07
N ALA A 83 -3.20 5.50 7.53
CA ALA A 83 -3.34 4.08 7.22
C ALA A 83 -2.37 3.60 6.13
N VAL A 84 -2.23 4.38 5.05
CA VAL A 84 -1.35 4.07 3.90
C VAL A 84 0.11 4.10 4.33
N PHE A 85 0.55 5.15 5.00
CA PHE A 85 1.93 5.29 5.44
C PHE A 85 2.29 4.23 6.48
N THR A 86 1.42 3.98 7.46
CA THR A 86 1.63 2.92 8.44
C THR A 86 1.79 1.56 7.75
N PHE A 87 0.95 1.24 6.77
CA PHE A 87 1.03 -0.02 6.03
C PHE A 87 2.40 -0.22 5.37
N PHE A 88 2.89 0.78 4.66
CA PHE A 88 4.17 0.67 3.99
C PHE A 88 5.37 0.76 4.94
N LEU A 89 5.32 1.63 5.95
CA LEU A 89 6.44 1.79 6.87
C LEU A 89 6.62 0.61 7.84
N GLU A 90 5.54 -0.01 8.30
CA GLU A 90 5.61 -1.23 9.13
C GLU A 90 6.24 -2.41 8.41
N GLY A 91 6.01 -2.55 7.10
CA GLY A 91 6.55 -3.64 6.29
C GLY A 91 7.89 -3.34 5.63
N LEU A 92 8.41 -2.11 5.74
CA LEU A 92 9.52 -1.63 4.92
C LEU A 92 10.80 -2.44 5.09
N ASP A 93 11.21 -2.72 6.31
CA ASP A 93 12.46 -3.44 6.59
C ASP A 93 12.40 -4.88 6.06
N ALA A 94 11.31 -5.60 6.36
CA ALA A 94 11.12 -6.96 5.89
C ALA A 94 11.00 -7.05 4.36
N ALA A 95 10.30 -6.12 3.72
CA ALA A 95 10.19 -6.05 2.27
C ALA A 95 11.55 -5.72 1.62
N SER A 96 12.34 -4.84 2.24
CA SER A 96 13.67 -4.45 1.76
C SER A 96 14.63 -5.65 1.76
N GLU A 97 14.72 -6.36 2.88
CA GLU A 97 15.56 -7.55 3.02
C GLU A 97 15.14 -8.63 2.03
N ARG A 98 13.84 -8.89 1.92
CA ARG A 98 13.32 -9.90 0.98
C ARG A 98 13.65 -9.55 -0.46
N LEU A 99 13.41 -8.31 -0.90
CA LEU A 99 13.68 -7.90 -2.28
C LEU A 99 15.18 -7.97 -2.58
N LYS A 100 16.04 -7.51 -1.67
CA LYS A 100 17.49 -7.63 -1.79
C LYS A 100 17.92 -9.08 -1.97
N ASN A 101 17.46 -9.98 -1.09
CA ASN A 101 17.75 -11.41 -1.17
C ASN A 101 17.28 -12.05 -2.48
N PHE A 102 16.10 -11.63 -2.97
CA PHE A 102 15.57 -12.11 -4.25
C PHE A 102 16.44 -11.68 -5.43
N VAL A 103 16.87 -10.43 -5.46
CA VAL A 103 17.76 -9.90 -6.50
C VAL A 103 19.12 -10.58 -6.49
N GLU A 104 19.71 -10.82 -5.31
CA GLU A 104 21.00 -11.48 -5.15
C GLU A 104 20.93 -12.97 -5.56
N LYS A 105 19.88 -13.70 -5.11
CA LYS A 105 19.67 -15.10 -5.49
C LYS A 105 19.43 -15.26 -6.99
N ALA A 106 18.67 -14.38 -7.58
CA ALA A 106 18.41 -14.39 -9.01
C ALA A 106 19.68 -14.17 -9.83
N ALA A 107 20.57 -13.28 -9.38
CA ALA A 107 21.86 -13.06 -10.00
C ALA A 107 22.77 -14.33 -9.88
N GLN A 108 22.75 -15.00 -8.72
CA GLN A 108 23.51 -16.26 -8.50
C GLN A 108 22.99 -17.42 -9.36
N ALA A 109 21.66 -17.63 -9.40
CA ALA A 109 21.04 -18.69 -10.21
C ALA A 109 21.40 -18.53 -11.69
N THR A 110 21.47 -17.29 -12.18
CA THR A 110 21.90 -16.99 -13.56
C THR A 110 23.33 -17.39 -13.84
N LEU A 111 24.27 -17.18 -12.89
CA LEU A 111 25.68 -17.54 -13.04
C LEU A 111 25.89 -19.07 -13.12
N VAL A 112 25.00 -19.84 -12.47
CA VAL A 112 25.07 -21.32 -12.42
C VAL A 112 24.24 -21.98 -13.52
N GLY A 113 23.47 -21.22 -14.31
CA GLY A 113 22.60 -21.73 -15.36
C GLY A 113 21.27 -22.29 -14.85
N ASP A 114 20.93 -22.06 -13.59
CA ASP A 114 19.66 -22.46 -13.00
C ASP A 114 18.52 -21.52 -13.39
N ILE A 115 17.30 -22.06 -13.43
CA ILE A 115 16.08 -21.29 -13.68
C ILE A 115 15.61 -20.71 -12.34
N PHE A 116 15.43 -19.39 -12.28
CA PHE A 116 14.81 -18.71 -11.15
C PHE A 116 13.29 -18.70 -11.31
N ASP A 117 12.61 -19.66 -10.68
CA ASP A 117 11.18 -19.93 -10.85
C ASP A 117 10.23 -18.95 -10.14
N ASP A 118 10.72 -18.05 -9.26
CA ASP A 118 9.86 -17.21 -8.43
C ASP A 118 9.88 -15.71 -8.81
N ALA A 119 9.82 -15.44 -10.11
CA ALA A 119 9.72 -14.07 -10.62
C ALA A 119 8.44 -13.35 -10.15
N ALA A 120 7.37 -14.08 -9.83
CA ALA A 120 6.12 -13.51 -9.36
C ALA A 120 6.26 -12.89 -7.95
N THR A 121 6.95 -13.55 -7.03
CA THR A 121 7.27 -13.00 -5.70
C THR A 121 8.16 -11.77 -5.81
N GLY A 122 9.20 -11.81 -6.67
CA GLY A 122 10.05 -10.65 -6.94
C GLY A 122 9.26 -9.47 -7.50
N GLN A 123 8.31 -9.72 -8.41
CA GLN A 123 7.42 -8.69 -8.95
C GLN A 123 6.49 -8.11 -7.86
N GLY A 124 5.97 -8.94 -6.96
CA GLY A 124 5.15 -8.50 -5.83
C GLY A 124 5.92 -7.56 -4.90
N LEU A 125 7.18 -7.90 -4.59
CA LEU A 125 8.07 -7.06 -3.78
C LEU A 125 8.42 -5.74 -4.49
N LEU A 126 8.73 -5.78 -5.78
CA LEU A 126 8.96 -4.57 -6.58
C LEU A 126 7.73 -3.66 -6.59
N ASN A 127 6.54 -4.23 -6.77
CA ASN A 127 5.28 -3.48 -6.74
C ASN A 127 5.02 -2.82 -5.39
N TYR A 128 5.41 -3.45 -4.29
CA TYR A 128 5.33 -2.83 -2.96
C TYR A 128 6.11 -1.51 -2.91
N PHE A 129 7.36 -1.49 -3.37
CA PHE A 129 8.18 -0.28 -3.39
C PHE A 129 7.62 0.78 -4.36
N LEU A 130 7.20 0.37 -5.56
CA LEU A 130 6.58 1.30 -6.51
C LEU A 130 5.33 1.97 -5.94
N ARG A 131 4.51 1.23 -5.17
CA ARG A 131 3.32 1.78 -4.50
C ARG A 131 3.69 2.69 -3.33
N ALA A 132 4.67 2.30 -2.51
CA ALA A 132 5.15 3.10 -1.40
C ALA A 132 5.72 4.45 -1.86
N ILE A 133 6.45 4.46 -2.98
CA ILE A 133 6.97 5.68 -3.61
C ILE A 133 5.83 6.53 -4.19
N ASN A 134 4.91 5.93 -4.93
CA ASN A 134 3.81 6.66 -5.56
C ASN A 134 2.88 7.36 -4.55
N CYS A 135 2.69 6.79 -3.36
CA CYS A 135 1.91 7.44 -2.30
C CYS A 135 2.74 8.38 -1.40
N GLY A 136 4.05 8.46 -1.61
CA GLY A 136 4.95 9.31 -0.84
C GLY A 136 5.36 8.76 0.53
N ALA A 137 5.06 7.49 0.85
CA ALA A 137 5.45 6.87 2.11
C ALA A 137 6.97 6.57 2.17
N VAL A 138 7.59 6.32 1.02
CA VAL A 138 9.03 6.05 0.87
C VAL A 138 9.55 6.88 -0.30
N THR A 139 10.73 7.42 -0.19
CA THR A 139 11.41 8.12 -1.28
C THR A 139 12.10 7.13 -2.24
N GLU A 140 12.30 7.53 -3.51
CA GLU A 140 13.13 6.74 -4.44
C GLU A 140 14.49 6.43 -3.82
N LYS A 141 15.14 7.43 -3.22
CA LYS A 141 16.46 7.27 -2.59
C LYS A 141 16.45 6.20 -1.49
N GLU A 142 15.47 6.24 -0.58
CA GLU A 142 15.34 5.22 0.47
C GLU A 142 15.13 3.82 -0.09
N ALA A 143 14.32 3.68 -1.15
CA ALA A 143 14.10 2.40 -1.80
C ALA A 143 15.39 1.85 -2.40
N LEU A 144 16.18 2.68 -3.09
CA LEU A 144 17.47 2.28 -3.68
C LEU A 144 18.50 1.90 -2.61
N ASP A 145 18.63 2.71 -1.57
CA ASP A 145 19.59 2.48 -0.47
C ASP A 145 19.31 1.14 0.26
N ARG A 146 18.03 0.72 0.32
CA ARG A 146 17.58 -0.47 1.05
C ARG A 146 17.57 -1.76 0.24
N THR A 147 17.43 -1.70 -1.09
CA THR A 147 17.12 -2.87 -1.91
C THR A 147 18.21 -3.32 -2.87
N SER A 148 19.29 -2.56 -3.00
CA SER A 148 20.37 -2.79 -3.98
C SER A 148 19.88 -2.82 -5.44
N ILE A 149 18.72 -2.22 -5.74
CA ILE A 149 18.19 -2.03 -7.08
C ILE A 149 18.67 -0.66 -7.60
N THR A 150 18.96 -0.56 -8.88
CA THR A 150 19.27 0.73 -9.51
C THR A 150 18.00 1.50 -9.83
N LEU A 151 18.12 2.81 -10.07
CA LEU A 151 16.99 3.66 -10.43
C LEU A 151 16.32 3.20 -11.74
N ASP A 152 17.11 2.80 -12.73
CA ASP A 152 16.59 2.31 -14.02
C ASP A 152 15.82 0.99 -13.85
N GLU A 153 16.34 0.10 -13.00
CA GLU A 153 15.65 -1.15 -12.64
C GLU A 153 14.31 -0.87 -11.94
N LEU A 154 14.31 0.02 -10.95
CA LEU A 154 13.09 0.43 -10.26
C LEU A 154 12.04 0.99 -11.24
N ARG A 155 12.46 1.93 -12.10
CA ARG A 155 11.61 2.58 -13.08
C ARG A 155 11.13 1.65 -14.20
N SER A 156 11.84 0.56 -14.45
CA SER A 156 11.40 -0.47 -15.41
C SER A 156 10.07 -1.11 -15.02
N GLY A 157 9.73 -1.12 -13.73
CA GLY A 157 8.51 -1.70 -13.17
C GLY A 157 8.37 -3.21 -13.39
N SER A 158 9.45 -3.88 -13.82
CA SER A 158 9.41 -5.29 -14.21
C SER A 158 10.57 -6.08 -13.61
N PHE A 159 10.27 -6.99 -12.69
CA PHE A 159 11.28 -7.85 -12.10
C PHE A 159 11.97 -8.76 -13.13
N VAL A 160 11.22 -9.23 -14.13
CA VAL A 160 11.78 -10.03 -15.23
C VAL A 160 12.82 -9.23 -16.05
N LYS A 161 12.61 -7.93 -16.26
CA LYS A 161 13.61 -7.07 -16.92
C LYS A 161 14.86 -6.91 -16.06
N ILE A 162 14.70 -6.74 -14.74
CA ILE A 162 15.82 -6.66 -13.79
C ILE A 162 16.68 -7.91 -13.92
N LEU A 163 16.07 -9.10 -13.89
CA LEU A 163 16.78 -10.35 -14.04
C LEU A 163 17.54 -10.45 -15.38
N LYS A 164 16.92 -10.03 -16.48
CA LYS A 164 17.56 -10.05 -17.81
C LYS A 164 18.77 -9.11 -17.90
N ASN A 165 18.70 -7.94 -17.27
CA ASN A 165 19.75 -6.94 -17.33
C ASN A 165 20.94 -7.25 -16.43
N ARG A 166 20.77 -8.12 -15.44
CA ARG A 166 21.83 -8.60 -14.53
C ARG A 166 22.49 -9.89 -15.00
N ARG A 167 22.06 -10.42 -16.13
CA ARG A 167 22.70 -11.53 -16.86
C ARG A 167 23.85 -11.00 -17.70
#